data_df9d47a1cf3bfde02d78e7861c17760a
#
_entry.id   df9d47a1cf3bfde02d78e7861c17760a
#
_cell.length_a   1.000
_cell.length_b   1.000
_cell.length_c   1.000
_cell.angle_alpha   90.00
_cell.angle_beta   90.00
_cell.angle_gamma   90.00
#
_symmetry.space_group_name_H-M   'P 1'
#
loop_
_entity.id
_entity.type
_entity.pdbx_description
1 polymer ?
#
loop_
_entity_poly.entity_id
_entity_poly.type
_entity_poly.pdbx_seq_one_letter_code
_entity_poly.pdbx_strand_id
1 'polypeptide(L)'
;MNLTLSQCFVLVHDPDLAMSFYRDTLGLELRNDVSRKDFRWITVGAASQPGVAIVLTNYLNGSPADGDALAALVAKGALNGVHFHTDDLDATFEKLRASDAEIVQEPTDQPWGTRDFAVRDPSGNLLRIDQPPA
;
A
#
# COMPACT_ATOMS: atom_id res chain seq x y z
N MET A 1 -23.18 16.38 9.02
CA MET A 1 -22.73 15.54 7.89
C MET A 1 -22.10 14.28 8.46
N ASN A 2 -22.56 13.11 8.01
CA ASN A 2 -22.07 11.83 8.50
C ASN A 2 -21.28 11.11 7.39
N LEU A 3 -19.99 11.40 7.33
CA LEU A 3 -19.10 10.74 6.37
C LEU A 3 -18.34 9.62 7.07
N THR A 4 -18.22 8.49 6.39
CA THR A 4 -17.34 7.40 6.82
C THR A 4 -16.37 7.09 5.68
N LEU A 5 -15.15 6.73 6.04
CA LEU A 5 -14.16 6.34 5.04
C LEU A 5 -14.59 4.99 4.42
N SER A 6 -14.72 4.95 3.11
CA SER A 6 -15.06 3.73 2.36
C SER A 6 -13.82 3.11 1.75
N GLN A 7 -13.10 3.89 0.94
CA GLN A 7 -11.91 3.39 0.25
C GLN A 7 -10.98 4.52 -0.13
N CYS A 8 -9.69 4.19 -0.27
CA CYS A 8 -8.65 5.06 -0.77
C CYS A 8 -7.99 4.41 -1.98
N PHE A 9 -7.32 5.20 -2.80
CA PHE A 9 -6.72 4.74 -4.04
C PHE A 9 -5.20 4.78 -3.96
N VAL A 10 -4.56 3.73 -4.48
CA VAL A 10 -3.10 3.64 -4.62
C VAL A 10 -2.80 3.37 -6.09
N LEU A 11 -1.99 4.24 -6.68
CA LEU A 11 -1.58 4.08 -8.08
C LEU A 11 -0.51 3.00 -8.18
N VAL A 12 -0.74 2.00 -9.04
CA VAL A 12 0.21 0.91 -9.28
C VAL A 12 0.47 0.78 -10.77
N HIS A 13 1.70 0.36 -11.14
CA HIS A 13 2.11 0.21 -12.54
C HIS A 13 1.76 -1.17 -13.07
N ASP A 14 2.05 -2.20 -12.28
CA ASP A 14 1.77 -3.59 -12.63
C ASP A 14 0.77 -4.15 -11.63
N PRO A 15 -0.52 -4.23 -12.02
CA PRO A 15 -1.56 -4.69 -11.10
C PRO A 15 -1.36 -6.11 -10.58
N ASP A 16 -0.78 -7.01 -11.37
CA ASP A 16 -0.53 -8.38 -10.91
C ASP A 16 0.55 -8.43 -9.84
N LEU A 17 1.64 -7.70 -10.01
CA LEU A 17 2.68 -7.57 -8.98
C LEU A 17 2.14 -6.90 -7.73
N ALA A 18 1.31 -5.86 -7.90
CA ALA A 18 0.68 -5.18 -6.77
C ALA A 18 -0.23 -6.14 -6.00
N MET A 19 -1.05 -6.92 -6.69
CA MET A 19 -1.93 -7.89 -6.05
C MET A 19 -1.14 -8.93 -5.25
N SER A 20 -0.07 -9.46 -5.84
CA SER A 20 0.79 -10.42 -5.13
C SER A 20 1.40 -9.82 -3.88
N PHE A 21 1.83 -8.57 -3.93
CA PHE A 21 2.42 -7.90 -2.78
C PHE A 21 1.38 -7.63 -1.69
N TYR A 22 0.28 -6.99 -2.03
CA TYR A 22 -0.73 -6.61 -1.02
C TYR A 22 -1.49 -7.81 -0.46
N ARG A 23 -1.83 -8.78 -1.30
CA ARG A 23 -2.52 -9.99 -0.86
C ARG A 23 -1.59 -11.01 -0.22
N ASP A 24 -0.53 -11.41 -0.92
CA ASP A 24 0.30 -12.54 -0.50
C ASP A 24 1.37 -12.14 0.49
N THR A 25 2.04 -11.01 0.28
CA THR A 25 3.11 -10.54 1.16
C THR A 25 2.54 -9.83 2.39
N LEU A 26 1.63 -8.89 2.21
CA LEU A 26 1.03 -8.15 3.34
C LEU A 26 -0.12 -8.91 4.01
N GLY A 27 -0.70 -9.91 3.36
CA GLY A 27 -1.78 -10.71 3.93
C GLY A 27 -3.15 -10.04 3.91
N LEU A 28 -3.35 -9.03 3.07
CA LEU A 28 -4.67 -8.43 2.89
C LEU A 28 -5.57 -9.35 2.07
N GLU A 29 -6.88 -9.25 2.27
CA GLU A 29 -7.82 -10.05 1.51
C GLU A 29 -8.20 -9.36 0.20
N LEU A 30 -8.28 -10.13 -0.87
CA LEU A 30 -8.80 -9.67 -2.15
C LEU A 30 -10.32 -9.63 -2.07
N ARG A 31 -10.92 -8.48 -2.36
CA ARG A 31 -12.38 -8.30 -2.31
C ARG A 31 -13.01 -8.17 -3.68
N ASN A 32 -12.28 -7.59 -4.65
CA ASN A 32 -12.79 -7.39 -5.99
C ASN A 32 -11.63 -7.21 -6.95
N ASP A 33 -11.82 -7.62 -8.21
CA ASP A 33 -10.82 -7.48 -9.27
C ASP A 33 -11.56 -7.27 -10.59
N VAL A 34 -11.53 -6.02 -11.09
CA VAL A 34 -12.24 -5.63 -12.31
C VAL A 34 -11.24 -5.16 -13.34
N SER A 35 -11.34 -5.69 -14.56
CA SER A 35 -10.56 -5.26 -15.72
C SER A 35 -11.45 -4.55 -16.72
N ARG A 36 -10.98 -3.40 -17.26
CA ARG A 36 -11.65 -2.62 -18.29
C ARG A 36 -10.60 -2.12 -19.27
N LYS A 37 -10.59 -2.62 -20.49
CA LYS A 37 -9.64 -2.18 -21.53
C LYS A 37 -8.21 -2.12 -20.99
N ASP A 38 -7.68 -0.90 -20.80
CA ASP A 38 -6.29 -0.66 -20.45
C ASP A 38 -6.08 -0.47 -18.94
N PHE A 39 -7.12 -0.56 -18.11
CA PHE A 39 -6.97 -0.38 -16.69
C PHE A 39 -7.53 -1.55 -15.89
N ARG A 40 -7.04 -1.64 -14.67
CA ARG A 40 -7.46 -2.65 -13.71
C ARG A 40 -7.75 -1.98 -12.37
N TRP A 41 -8.72 -2.55 -11.65
CA TRP A 41 -9.22 -2.02 -10.39
C TRP A 41 -9.28 -3.20 -9.42
N ILE A 42 -8.35 -3.23 -8.46
CA ILE A 42 -8.23 -4.34 -7.52
C ILE A 42 -8.51 -3.80 -6.12
N THR A 43 -9.53 -4.33 -5.46
CA THR A 43 -9.90 -3.92 -4.12
C THR A 43 -9.38 -4.92 -3.10
N VAL A 44 -8.59 -4.45 -2.15
CA VAL A 44 -8.05 -5.25 -1.04
C VAL A 44 -8.35 -4.57 0.28
N GLY A 45 -8.28 -5.32 1.37
CA GLY A 45 -8.49 -4.75 2.70
C GLY A 45 -8.09 -5.71 3.80
N ALA A 46 -7.99 -5.18 5.02
CA ALA A 46 -7.71 -5.98 6.19
C ALA A 46 -8.97 -6.73 6.63
N ALA A 47 -8.82 -8.01 6.97
CA ALA A 47 -9.96 -8.81 7.45
C ALA A 47 -10.62 -8.20 8.68
N SER A 48 -9.85 -7.53 9.53
CA SER A 48 -10.34 -6.86 10.74
C SER A 48 -11.08 -5.55 10.46
N GLN A 49 -11.05 -5.05 9.21
CA GLN A 49 -11.67 -3.77 8.82
C GLN A 49 -12.54 -3.95 7.58
N PRO A 50 -13.68 -4.66 7.68
CA PRO A 50 -14.50 -4.96 6.50
C PRO A 50 -15.11 -3.73 5.83
N GLY A 51 -15.22 -2.61 6.54
CA GLY A 51 -15.81 -1.37 6.02
C GLY A 51 -14.85 -0.47 5.28
N VAL A 52 -13.55 -0.77 5.27
CA VAL A 52 -12.51 0.07 4.65
C VAL A 52 -11.71 -0.75 3.65
N ALA A 53 -11.40 -0.16 2.51
CA ALA A 53 -10.68 -0.83 1.46
C ALA A 53 -9.61 0.07 0.82
N ILE A 54 -8.66 -0.57 0.16
CA ILE A 54 -7.67 0.07 -0.69
C ILE A 54 -7.94 -0.41 -2.11
N VAL A 55 -8.00 0.53 -3.05
CA VAL A 55 -8.12 0.20 -4.48
C VAL A 55 -6.75 0.39 -5.12
N LEU A 56 -6.20 -0.71 -5.62
CA LEU A 56 -4.96 -0.71 -6.39
C LEU A 56 -5.35 -0.56 -7.85
N THR A 57 -4.93 0.52 -8.49
CA THR A 57 -5.38 0.80 -9.85
C THR A 57 -4.33 1.55 -10.65
N ASN A 58 -4.34 1.33 -11.97
CA ASN A 58 -3.59 2.14 -12.92
C ASN A 58 -4.48 3.14 -13.67
N TYR A 59 -5.73 3.28 -13.24
CA TYR A 59 -6.67 4.24 -13.82
C TYR A 59 -6.46 5.63 -13.24
N LEU A 60 -6.46 6.64 -14.10
CA LEU A 60 -6.31 8.04 -13.71
C LEU A 60 -7.36 8.92 -14.37
N ASN A 61 -7.80 9.94 -13.64
CA ASN A 61 -8.67 10.99 -14.17
C ASN A 61 -7.78 12.12 -14.69
N GLY A 62 -7.35 12.02 -15.93
CA GLY A 62 -6.49 13.05 -16.49
C GLY A 62 -6.06 12.69 -17.88
N SER A 63 -5.13 13.47 -18.42
CA SER A 63 -4.55 13.22 -19.73
C SER A 63 -3.51 12.07 -19.64
N PRO A 64 -3.15 11.46 -20.78
CA PRO A 64 -2.04 10.50 -20.79
C PRO A 64 -0.73 11.08 -20.24
N ALA A 65 -0.48 12.38 -20.46
CA ALA A 65 0.72 13.04 -19.91
C ALA A 65 0.68 13.11 -18.39
N ASP A 66 -0.49 13.31 -17.78
CA ASP A 66 -0.66 13.27 -16.33
C ASP A 66 -0.35 11.88 -15.79
N GLY A 67 -0.83 10.85 -16.48
CA GLY A 67 -0.55 9.46 -16.12
C GLY A 67 0.93 9.15 -16.13
N ASP A 68 1.64 9.56 -17.19
CA ASP A 68 3.09 9.35 -17.31
C ASP A 68 3.84 10.10 -16.21
N ALA A 69 3.45 11.33 -15.91
CA ALA A 69 4.08 12.13 -14.87
C ALA A 69 3.90 11.49 -13.48
N LEU A 70 2.70 11.04 -13.15
CA LEU A 70 2.42 10.37 -11.88
C LEU A 70 3.15 9.03 -11.79
N ALA A 71 3.16 8.25 -12.86
CA ALA A 71 3.87 6.98 -12.88
C ALA A 71 5.36 7.16 -12.58
N ALA A 72 5.98 8.19 -13.16
CA ALA A 72 7.39 8.49 -12.91
C ALA A 72 7.63 8.91 -11.46
N LEU A 73 6.73 9.71 -10.87
CA LEU A 73 6.84 10.14 -9.49
C LEU A 73 6.68 8.96 -8.52
N VAL A 74 5.73 8.07 -8.77
CA VAL A 74 5.57 6.86 -7.96
C VAL A 74 6.80 5.98 -8.07
N ALA A 75 7.30 5.74 -9.28
CA ALA A 75 8.45 4.85 -9.51
C ALA A 75 9.71 5.31 -8.76
N LYS A 76 9.93 6.61 -8.64
CA LYS A 76 11.08 7.12 -7.90
C LYS A 76 10.81 7.30 -6.40
N GLY A 77 9.61 6.93 -5.93
CA GLY A 77 9.29 6.94 -4.51
C GLY A 77 8.90 8.29 -3.94
N ALA A 78 8.42 9.21 -4.78
CA ALA A 78 8.05 10.56 -4.34
C ALA A 78 6.70 10.63 -3.63
N LEU A 79 5.87 9.59 -3.73
CA LEU A 79 4.52 9.60 -3.16
C LEU A 79 4.41 8.66 -1.97
N ASN A 80 3.75 9.14 -0.92
CA ASN A 80 3.35 8.32 0.20
C ASN A 80 2.19 7.43 -0.25
N GLY A 81 2.23 6.16 0.17
CA GLY A 81 1.13 5.22 0.00
C GLY A 81 0.32 5.10 1.28
N VAL A 82 0.19 3.88 1.77
CA VAL A 82 -0.67 3.56 2.91
C VAL A 82 0.14 3.47 4.19
N HIS A 83 -0.47 3.82 5.30
CA HIS A 83 0.08 3.67 6.64
C HIS A 83 -0.74 2.59 7.38
N PHE A 84 -0.07 1.53 7.81
CA PHE A 84 -0.70 0.41 8.51
C PHE A 84 -0.27 0.35 9.97
N HIS A 85 -1.11 -0.23 10.81
CA HIS A 85 -0.75 -0.65 12.17
C HIS A 85 -0.55 -2.16 12.22
N THR A 86 0.29 -2.62 13.14
CA THR A 86 0.44 -4.03 13.47
C THR A 86 0.59 -4.20 14.98
N ASP A 87 0.20 -5.36 15.49
CA ASP A 87 0.39 -5.69 16.91
C ASP A 87 1.80 -6.20 17.20
N ASP A 88 2.53 -6.64 16.16
CA ASP A 88 3.89 -7.16 16.31
C ASP A 88 4.74 -6.65 15.14
N LEU A 89 5.39 -5.52 15.36
CA LEU A 89 6.17 -4.85 14.32
C LEU A 89 7.37 -5.66 13.90
N ASP A 90 8.10 -6.24 14.85
CA ASP A 90 9.34 -6.95 14.54
C ASP A 90 9.05 -8.23 13.73
N ALA A 91 7.99 -8.97 14.08
CA ALA A 91 7.59 -10.13 13.29
C ALA A 91 7.10 -9.74 11.89
N THR A 92 6.36 -8.65 11.78
CA THR A 92 5.90 -8.13 10.49
C THR A 92 7.09 -7.72 9.62
N PHE A 93 8.07 -7.02 10.20
CA PHE A 93 9.28 -6.61 9.51
C PHE A 93 10.08 -7.81 8.98
N GLU A 94 10.28 -8.83 9.82
CA GLU A 94 11.04 -10.02 9.42
C GLU A 94 10.37 -10.74 8.26
N LYS A 95 9.04 -10.80 8.24
CA LYS A 95 8.29 -11.41 7.14
C LYS A 95 8.48 -10.63 5.84
N LEU A 96 8.43 -9.29 5.90
CA LEU A 96 8.66 -8.45 4.73
C LEU A 96 10.09 -8.52 4.23
N ARG A 97 11.06 -8.52 5.14
CA ARG A 97 12.47 -8.67 4.79
C ARG A 97 12.72 -10.00 4.06
N ALA A 98 12.12 -11.08 4.54
CA ALA A 98 12.27 -12.41 3.93
C ALA A 98 11.60 -12.51 2.55
N SER A 99 10.65 -11.62 2.23
CA SER A 99 9.95 -11.61 0.94
C SER A 99 10.64 -10.76 -0.13
N ASP A 100 11.84 -10.27 0.13
CA ASP A 100 12.60 -9.37 -0.76
C ASP A 100 11.94 -8.01 -1.02
N ALA A 101 11.05 -7.55 -0.13
CA ALA A 101 10.51 -6.21 -0.21
C ALA A 101 11.63 -5.17 -0.03
N GLU A 102 11.52 -4.04 -0.73
CA GLU A 102 12.50 -2.96 -0.60
C GLU A 102 12.32 -2.24 0.73
N ILE A 103 13.25 -2.45 1.65
CA ILE A 103 13.23 -1.81 2.97
C ILE A 103 13.84 -0.41 2.85
N VAL A 104 13.07 0.62 3.21
CA VAL A 104 13.52 2.01 3.19
C VAL A 104 14.06 2.43 4.54
N GLN A 105 13.39 1.98 5.61
CA GLN A 105 13.80 2.27 6.99
C GLN A 105 13.52 1.04 7.84
N GLU A 106 14.51 0.59 8.58
CA GLU A 106 14.36 -0.50 9.54
C GLU A 106 13.56 -0.06 10.77
N PRO A 107 13.03 -1.01 11.57
CA PRO A 107 12.27 -0.66 12.78
C PRO A 107 13.02 0.33 13.67
N THR A 108 12.36 1.44 13.97
CA THR A 108 12.94 2.56 14.70
C THR A 108 11.91 3.10 15.69
N ASP A 109 12.36 3.36 16.92
CA ASP A 109 11.53 4.06 17.90
C ASP A 109 11.51 5.55 17.58
N GLN A 110 10.33 6.07 17.29
CA GLN A 110 10.18 7.49 16.92
C GLN A 110 10.01 8.38 18.15
N PRO A 111 10.43 9.66 18.07
CA PRO A 111 10.32 10.59 19.21
C PRO A 111 8.89 10.79 19.71
N TRP A 112 7.89 10.58 18.86
CA TRP A 112 6.48 10.75 19.21
C TRP A 112 5.84 9.52 19.84
N GLY A 113 6.60 8.44 20.08
CA GLY A 113 6.16 7.31 20.89
C GLY A 113 5.76 6.06 20.11
N THR A 114 5.77 6.08 18.79
CA THR A 114 5.52 4.87 17.98
C THR A 114 6.85 4.22 17.57
N ARG A 115 6.78 2.93 17.27
CA ARG A 115 7.86 2.21 16.61
C ARG A 115 7.38 1.89 15.20
N ASP A 116 8.18 2.19 14.18
CA ASP A 116 7.76 1.98 12.80
C ASP A 116 8.91 1.54 11.88
N PHE A 117 8.55 1.05 10.70
CA PHE A 117 9.47 0.84 9.59
C PHE A 117 8.78 1.25 8.28
N ALA A 118 9.57 1.37 7.21
CA ALA A 118 9.07 1.78 5.92
C ALA A 118 9.58 0.87 4.82
N VAL A 119 8.69 0.53 3.87
CA VAL A 119 8.99 -0.29 2.71
C VAL A 119 8.37 0.32 1.47
N ARG A 120 8.83 -0.08 0.29
CA ARG A 120 8.16 0.28 -0.97
C ARG A 120 7.36 -0.90 -1.48
N ASP A 121 6.22 -0.61 -2.09
CA ASP A 121 5.51 -1.62 -2.86
C ASP A 121 6.22 -1.81 -4.23
N PRO A 122 5.82 -2.79 -5.06
CA PRO A 122 6.48 -3.03 -6.36
C PRO A 122 6.43 -1.85 -7.33
N SER A 123 5.49 -0.92 -7.16
CA SER A 123 5.39 0.26 -8.01
C SER A 123 6.24 1.43 -7.53
N GLY A 124 6.69 1.40 -6.28
CA GLY A 124 7.49 2.46 -5.66
C GLY A 124 6.76 3.26 -4.59
N ASN A 125 5.48 2.99 -4.33
CA ASN A 125 4.75 3.67 -3.26
C ASN A 125 5.40 3.39 -1.91
N LEU A 126 5.58 4.45 -1.11
CA LEU A 126 6.15 4.31 0.23
C LEU A 126 5.06 3.89 1.21
N LEU A 127 5.25 2.75 1.85
CA LEU A 127 4.36 2.26 2.89
C LEU A 127 5.04 2.36 4.24
N ARG A 128 4.30 2.80 5.24
CA ARG A 128 4.81 2.84 6.61
C ARG A 128 3.95 1.94 7.48
N ILE A 129 4.59 1.16 8.33
CA ILE A 129 3.91 0.25 9.24
C ILE A 129 4.39 0.58 10.64
N ASP A 130 3.46 0.79 11.55
CA ASP A 130 3.79 1.13 12.93
C ASP A 130 3.14 0.18 13.92
N GLN A 131 3.66 0.26 15.15
CA GLN A 131 3.05 -0.37 16.31
C GLN A 131 2.79 0.75 17.29
N PRO A 132 1.51 1.01 17.61
CA PRO A 132 1.17 2.05 18.58
C PRO A 132 1.77 1.76 19.95
N PRO A 133 2.00 2.79 20.79
CA PRO A 133 2.47 2.56 22.17
C PRO A 133 1.47 1.70 22.93
N ALA A 134 2.00 0.88 23.83
CA ALA A 134 1.19 -0.02 24.67
C ALA A 134 0.31 0.77 25.64
#